data_a816e74df0478bc350c6a6a73f61ec0e
#
_entry.id   a816e74df0478bc350c6a6a73f61ec0e
#
_cell.length_a   1.000
_cell.length_b   1.000
_cell.length_c   1.000
_cell.angle_alpha   90.00
_cell.angle_beta   90.00
_cell.angle_gamma   90.00
#
_symmetry.space_group_name_H-M   'P 1'
#
loop_
_entity.id
_entity.type
_entity.pdbx_description
1 polymer ?
#
loop_
_entity_poly.entity_id
_entity_poly.type
_entity_poly.pdbx_seq_one_letter_code
_entity_poly.pdbx_strand_id
1 'polypeptide(L)'
;MEYRRLGAHQGLPATTLCAISFGAQRRVESLAPPQALRVHVDLPTLLPTGLMELWHADGPVELGRDGIIQYAVGGHYLAGQVLIDEHAVGGLAAAANAAYDAISRFTLRGSRQHLLRMYNYFAAINSGEGDAERYKQFCSGRALGFKALPDRSWPAATAIGRQDHNRQLQVYWLASDEPGRPLENPRQVSAFHYPRQYGPAPPHFSRAMQVADGMLISGTASVLGHSSHHPDDLPAQLDEILRNLASLRQAGGHPVPNPGGRGTLLKIYLRDARAAGFVASYLRARLPAQVQFLVLGADICRRELLVEIDAVHLGHGG
;
A
#
# COMPACT_ATOMS: atom_id res chain seq x y z
N MET A 1 -1.09 -13.53 -3.45
CA MET A 1 -2.11 -12.45 -3.45
C MET A 1 -2.94 -12.53 -4.71
N GLU A 2 -4.22 -12.18 -4.67
CA GLU A 2 -5.11 -12.15 -5.85
C GLU A 2 -6.22 -11.11 -5.67
N TYR A 3 -6.83 -10.67 -6.80
CA TYR A 3 -8.13 -9.99 -6.77
C TYR A 3 -9.23 -11.00 -7.08
N ARG A 4 -10.26 -11.03 -6.24
CA ARG A 4 -11.44 -11.90 -6.43
C ARG A 4 -12.72 -11.08 -6.41
N ARG A 5 -13.66 -11.40 -7.33
CA ARG A 5 -15.01 -10.83 -7.28
C ARG A 5 -15.78 -11.37 -6.09
N LEU A 6 -16.50 -10.49 -5.41
CA LEU A 6 -17.47 -10.85 -4.40
C LEU A 6 -18.65 -11.58 -5.07
N GLY A 7 -18.59 -12.92 -5.09
CA GLY A 7 -19.69 -13.76 -5.54
C GLY A 7 -20.53 -14.21 -4.34
N ALA A 8 -21.84 -14.30 -4.53
CA ALA A 8 -22.81 -14.44 -3.44
C ALA A 8 -22.74 -15.75 -2.61
N HIS A 9 -21.93 -16.76 -2.97
CA HIS A 9 -22.03 -18.11 -2.34
C HIS A 9 -20.72 -18.90 -2.21
N GLN A 10 -19.55 -18.35 -2.48
CA GLN A 10 -18.31 -19.10 -2.25
C GLN A 10 -17.54 -18.50 -1.09
N GLY A 11 -17.44 -19.25 0.01
CA GLY A 11 -16.53 -18.93 1.11
C GLY A 11 -15.08 -18.81 0.63
N LEU A 12 -14.29 -17.97 1.30
CA LEU A 12 -12.86 -17.84 1.01
C LEU A 12 -12.10 -19.06 1.56
N PRO A 13 -10.95 -19.43 0.95
CA PRO A 13 -10.11 -20.53 1.45
C PRO A 13 -9.71 -20.35 2.92
N ALA A 14 -9.58 -21.45 3.66
CA ALA A 14 -9.12 -21.43 5.05
C ALA A 14 -7.68 -20.88 5.19
N THR A 15 -6.90 -20.87 4.12
CA THR A 15 -5.57 -20.28 4.01
C THR A 15 -5.60 -18.77 3.77
N THR A 16 -6.78 -18.13 3.75
CA THR A 16 -6.88 -16.67 3.58
C THR A 16 -6.32 -15.96 4.82
N LEU A 17 -5.15 -15.35 4.68
CA LEU A 17 -4.49 -14.58 5.72
C LEU A 17 -5.19 -13.23 5.96
N CYS A 18 -5.47 -12.52 4.88
CA CYS A 18 -6.11 -11.20 4.92
C CYS A 18 -7.10 -11.04 3.78
N ALA A 19 -8.27 -10.48 4.07
CA ALA A 19 -9.30 -10.12 3.10
C ALA A 19 -9.54 -8.61 3.17
N ILE A 20 -9.22 -7.90 2.08
CA ILE A 20 -9.27 -6.44 2.02
C ILE A 20 -10.40 -6.04 1.07
N SER A 21 -11.34 -5.26 1.58
CA SER A 21 -12.46 -4.68 0.82
C SER A 21 -12.32 -3.17 0.69
N PHE A 22 -12.92 -2.63 -0.37
CA PHE A 22 -12.90 -1.20 -0.68
C PHE A 22 -14.32 -0.68 -0.90
N GLY A 23 -14.54 0.62 -0.61
CA GLY A 23 -15.80 1.32 -0.83
C GLY A 23 -16.77 1.27 0.33
N ALA A 24 -17.94 1.91 0.15
CA ALA A 24 -18.92 2.12 1.21
C ALA A 24 -19.62 0.84 1.72
N GLN A 25 -19.42 -0.31 1.11
CA GLN A 25 -20.09 -1.55 1.48
C GLN A 25 -19.17 -2.50 2.26
N ARG A 26 -19.39 -2.60 3.57
CA ARG A 26 -18.71 -3.57 4.48
C ARG A 26 -19.16 -5.03 4.23
N ARG A 27 -19.21 -5.47 2.98
CA ARG A 27 -19.69 -6.83 2.61
C ARG A 27 -18.75 -7.98 2.95
N VAL A 28 -17.54 -7.71 3.44
CA VAL A 28 -16.52 -8.75 3.70
C VAL A 28 -16.83 -9.55 4.97
N GLU A 29 -17.65 -9.00 5.88
CA GLU A 29 -17.91 -9.63 7.19
C GLU A 29 -18.54 -11.02 7.10
N SER A 30 -19.27 -11.33 6.02
CA SER A 30 -19.95 -12.61 5.85
C SER A 30 -19.21 -13.64 4.97
N LEU A 31 -18.18 -13.22 4.21
CA LEU A 31 -17.52 -14.07 3.20
C LEU A 31 -16.14 -14.57 3.61
N ALA A 32 -15.41 -13.79 4.43
CA ALA A 32 -14.10 -14.20 4.90
C ALA A 32 -14.21 -15.30 5.97
N PRO A 33 -13.32 -16.31 5.95
CA PRO A 33 -13.27 -17.30 7.02
C PRO A 33 -13.05 -16.58 8.36
N PRO A 34 -13.59 -17.12 9.47
CA PRO A 34 -13.50 -16.46 10.78
C PRO A 34 -12.08 -16.10 11.19
N GLN A 35 -11.10 -16.89 10.76
CA GLN A 35 -9.68 -16.74 11.07
C GLN A 35 -8.94 -15.75 10.18
N ALA A 36 -9.51 -15.23 9.09
CA ALA A 36 -8.86 -14.24 8.25
C ALA A 36 -8.92 -12.84 8.88
N LEU A 37 -7.81 -12.09 8.79
CA LEU A 37 -7.84 -10.65 9.11
C LEU A 37 -8.72 -9.93 8.09
N ARG A 38 -9.71 -9.17 8.59
CA ARG A 38 -10.62 -8.39 7.75
C ARG A 38 -10.23 -6.94 7.78
N VAL A 39 -9.86 -6.41 6.62
CA VAL A 39 -9.52 -5.01 6.43
C VAL A 39 -10.56 -4.37 5.53
N HIS A 40 -11.13 -3.27 5.96
CA HIS A 40 -12.02 -2.45 5.14
C HIS A 40 -11.39 -1.08 4.95
N VAL A 41 -11.26 -0.64 3.69
CA VAL A 41 -10.69 0.66 3.34
C VAL A 41 -11.78 1.50 2.69
N ASP A 42 -12.12 2.64 3.32
CA ASP A 42 -13.12 3.60 2.82
C ASP A 42 -12.58 4.40 1.64
N LEU A 43 -12.30 3.73 0.52
CA LEU A 43 -11.99 4.34 -0.76
C LEU A 43 -13.05 3.92 -1.79
N PRO A 44 -13.67 4.85 -2.51
CA PRO A 44 -14.62 4.51 -3.57
C PRO A 44 -13.99 3.60 -4.61
N THR A 45 -14.58 2.44 -4.85
CA THR A 45 -14.19 1.56 -5.95
C THR A 45 -14.79 2.06 -7.25
N LEU A 46 -13.94 2.49 -8.18
CA LEU A 46 -14.36 3.05 -9.45
C LEU A 46 -14.49 1.97 -10.53
N LEU A 47 -13.44 1.14 -10.72
CA LEU A 47 -13.40 0.06 -11.72
C LEU A 47 -12.40 -1.05 -11.35
N PRO A 48 -12.75 -2.34 -11.58
CA PRO A 48 -14.11 -2.85 -11.60
C PRO A 48 -14.71 -2.86 -10.19
N THR A 49 -16.02 -2.79 -10.08
CA THR A 49 -16.71 -2.83 -8.77
C THR A 49 -16.81 -4.25 -8.22
N GLY A 50 -16.88 -4.38 -6.88
CA GLY A 50 -17.10 -5.65 -6.21
C GLY A 50 -15.88 -6.58 -6.19
N LEU A 51 -14.68 -6.05 -6.31
CA LEU A 51 -13.44 -6.80 -6.05
C LEU A 51 -13.01 -6.65 -4.59
N MET A 52 -12.41 -7.73 -4.08
CA MET A 52 -11.58 -7.71 -2.87
C MET A 52 -10.18 -8.17 -3.20
N GLU A 53 -9.21 -7.70 -2.43
CA GLU A 53 -7.84 -8.19 -2.46
C GLU A 53 -7.68 -9.26 -1.39
N LEU A 54 -7.11 -10.41 -1.77
CA LEU A 54 -6.89 -11.53 -0.87
C LEU A 54 -5.40 -11.83 -0.75
N TRP A 55 -4.95 -12.00 0.48
CA TRP A 55 -3.63 -12.52 0.79
C TRP A 55 -3.79 -13.93 1.36
N HIS A 56 -3.01 -14.86 0.85
CA HIS A 56 -3.05 -16.26 1.29
C HIS A 56 -1.75 -16.62 2.00
N ALA A 57 -1.85 -17.54 2.95
CA ALA A 57 -0.74 -18.18 3.63
C ALA A 57 -0.57 -19.62 3.14
N ASP A 58 0.57 -20.23 3.43
CA ASP A 58 0.91 -21.61 3.04
C ASP A 58 0.46 -22.64 4.10
N GLY A 59 -0.38 -22.25 5.03
CA GLY A 59 -0.86 -23.12 6.12
C GLY A 59 -2.07 -22.55 6.84
N PRO A 60 -2.45 -23.16 7.97
CA PRO A 60 -3.52 -22.68 8.82
C PRO A 60 -3.29 -21.24 9.25
N VAL A 61 -4.39 -20.50 9.38
CA VAL A 61 -4.38 -19.09 9.77
C VAL A 61 -4.97 -18.92 11.15
N GLU A 62 -4.31 -18.17 12.01
CA GLU A 62 -4.73 -17.84 13.36
C GLU A 62 -4.88 -16.32 13.51
N LEU A 63 -6.01 -15.89 14.08
CA LEU A 63 -6.24 -14.50 14.45
C LEU A 63 -5.70 -14.21 15.84
N GLY A 64 -5.16 -13.00 16.02
CA GLY A 64 -4.71 -12.51 17.31
C GLY A 64 -4.96 -11.02 17.48
N ARG A 65 -4.74 -10.58 18.72
CA ARG A 65 -4.77 -9.17 19.10
C ARG A 65 -3.67 -8.85 20.12
N ASP A 66 -2.97 -7.74 19.92
CA ASP A 66 -2.00 -7.18 20.88
C ASP A 66 -2.26 -5.67 21.02
N GLY A 67 -2.88 -5.28 22.11
CA GLY A 67 -3.31 -3.90 22.33
C GLY A 67 -4.24 -3.39 21.23
N ILE A 68 -3.78 -2.38 20.48
CA ILE A 68 -4.50 -1.78 19.34
C ILE A 68 -4.32 -2.56 18.03
N ILE A 69 -3.41 -3.54 18.00
CA ILE A 69 -3.10 -4.32 16.81
C ILE A 69 -4.05 -5.51 16.72
N GLN A 70 -4.68 -5.67 15.56
CA GLN A 70 -5.34 -6.89 15.12
C GLN A 70 -4.46 -7.54 14.06
N TYR A 71 -4.27 -8.85 14.11
CA TYR A 71 -3.41 -9.55 13.17
C TYR A 71 -3.90 -10.96 12.86
N ALA A 72 -3.44 -11.50 11.76
CA ALA A 72 -3.53 -12.90 11.41
C ALA A 72 -2.13 -13.44 11.09
N VAL A 73 -1.84 -14.66 11.53
CA VAL A 73 -0.58 -15.37 11.24
C VAL A 73 -0.89 -16.65 10.52
N GLY A 74 -0.13 -16.95 9.46
CA GLY A 74 -0.22 -18.21 8.74
C GLY A 74 1.06 -18.48 7.96
N GLY A 75 1.62 -19.67 8.09
CA GLY A 75 2.91 -20.00 7.47
C GLY A 75 4.01 -19.01 7.85
N HIS A 76 4.72 -18.51 6.84
CA HIS A 76 5.78 -17.52 7.00
C HIS A 76 5.30 -16.08 7.21
N TYR A 77 3.99 -15.80 7.05
CA TYR A 77 3.47 -14.46 6.94
C TYR A 77 2.61 -14.03 8.13
N LEU A 78 2.59 -12.73 8.37
CA LEU A 78 1.68 -12.04 9.27
C LEU A 78 1.06 -10.86 8.54
N ALA A 79 -0.27 -10.77 8.56
CA ALA A 79 -1.00 -9.56 8.20
C ALA A 79 -1.46 -8.86 9.48
N GLY A 80 -1.28 -7.55 9.57
CA GLY A 80 -1.71 -6.77 10.72
C GLY A 80 -2.45 -5.49 10.33
N GLN A 81 -3.28 -4.96 11.22
CA GLN A 81 -3.89 -3.64 11.09
C GLN A 81 -3.96 -2.89 12.41
N VAL A 82 -3.92 -1.56 12.28
CA VAL A 82 -4.15 -0.58 13.36
C VAL A 82 -5.09 0.49 12.85
N LEU A 83 -6.03 0.89 13.68
CA LEU A 83 -6.95 2.01 13.46
C LEU A 83 -6.81 2.98 14.63
N ILE A 84 -6.49 4.25 14.37
CA ILE A 84 -6.32 5.27 15.42
C ILE A 84 -7.18 6.49 15.09
N ASP A 85 -8.05 6.86 16.02
CA ASP A 85 -8.76 8.13 15.98
C ASP A 85 -7.77 9.27 16.27
N GLU A 86 -7.58 10.16 15.31
CA GLU A 86 -6.67 11.29 15.42
C GLU A 86 -7.07 12.25 16.54
N HIS A 87 -8.38 12.42 16.78
CA HIS A 87 -8.88 13.32 17.84
C HIS A 87 -8.54 12.79 19.23
N ALA A 88 -8.58 11.47 19.41
CA ALA A 88 -8.29 10.83 20.68
C ALA A 88 -6.82 10.96 21.13
N VAL A 89 -5.89 11.22 20.17
CA VAL A 89 -4.45 11.23 20.45
C VAL A 89 -3.77 12.56 20.14
N GLY A 90 -4.52 13.61 19.76
CA GLY A 90 -3.96 14.93 19.51
C GLY A 90 -3.48 15.19 18.08
N GLY A 91 -4.06 14.50 17.09
CA GLY A 91 -3.87 14.76 15.67
C GLY A 91 -3.05 13.70 14.93
N LEU A 92 -2.88 13.92 13.61
CA LEU A 92 -2.31 12.91 12.71
C LEU A 92 -0.85 12.55 13.03
N ALA A 93 -0.01 13.50 13.42
CA ALA A 93 1.38 13.21 13.79
C ALA A 93 1.46 12.29 15.02
N ALA A 94 0.63 12.55 16.03
CA ALA A 94 0.53 11.69 17.21
C ALA A 94 -0.05 10.31 16.88
N ALA A 95 -1.08 10.26 16.03
CA ALA A 95 -1.67 9.01 15.56
C ALA A 95 -0.64 8.16 14.79
N ALA A 96 0.14 8.78 13.89
CA ALA A 96 1.20 8.10 13.16
C ALA A 96 2.30 7.60 14.11
N ASN A 97 2.73 8.42 15.06
CA ASN A 97 3.72 7.99 16.05
C ASN A 97 3.21 6.79 16.86
N ALA A 98 2.00 6.86 17.39
CA ALA A 98 1.40 5.77 18.18
C ALA A 98 1.24 4.48 17.37
N ALA A 99 0.76 4.57 16.12
CA ALA A 99 0.62 3.43 15.23
C ALA A 99 1.97 2.74 14.97
N TYR A 100 2.96 3.52 14.58
CA TYR A 100 4.27 2.99 14.18
C TYR A 100 5.13 2.54 15.36
N ASP A 101 5.02 3.15 16.52
CA ASP A 101 5.64 2.66 17.78
C ASP A 101 5.03 1.30 18.18
N ALA A 102 3.69 1.17 18.14
CA ALA A 102 3.03 -0.10 18.43
C ALA A 102 3.44 -1.19 17.43
N ILE A 103 3.43 -0.90 16.12
CA ILE A 103 3.86 -1.83 15.07
C ILE A 103 5.33 -2.23 15.26
N SER A 104 6.23 -1.28 15.52
CA SER A 104 7.65 -1.54 15.73
C SER A 104 7.89 -2.46 16.91
N ARG A 105 7.29 -2.17 18.06
CA ARG A 105 7.41 -3.00 19.26
C ARG A 105 6.83 -4.40 19.08
N PHE A 106 5.68 -4.49 18.42
CA PHE A 106 5.02 -5.76 18.10
C PHE A 106 5.90 -6.62 17.19
N THR A 107 6.42 -6.02 16.11
CA THR A 107 7.28 -6.70 15.14
C THR A 107 8.57 -7.22 15.80
N LEU A 108 9.24 -6.40 16.61
CA LEU A 108 10.51 -6.78 17.27
C LEU A 108 10.34 -7.90 18.30
N ARG A 109 9.16 -8.05 18.92
CA ARG A 109 8.87 -9.12 19.89
C ARG A 109 8.38 -10.41 19.24
N GLY A 110 7.83 -10.31 18.03
CA GLY A 110 7.24 -11.43 17.33
C GLY A 110 8.25 -12.29 16.57
N SER A 111 7.78 -13.39 16.00
CA SER A 111 8.56 -14.28 15.14
C SER A 111 8.59 -13.81 13.67
N ARG A 112 7.66 -12.94 13.25
CA ARG A 112 7.61 -12.33 11.92
C ARG A 112 8.15 -10.92 12.00
N GLN A 113 9.49 -10.79 12.07
CA GLN A 113 10.20 -9.57 12.42
C GLN A 113 10.49 -8.65 11.23
N HIS A 114 10.22 -9.09 10.00
CA HIS A 114 10.54 -8.34 8.80
C HIS A 114 9.30 -7.71 8.20
N LEU A 115 9.15 -6.39 8.33
CA LEU A 115 8.11 -5.62 7.66
C LEU A 115 8.38 -5.60 6.16
N LEU A 116 7.45 -6.10 5.35
CA LEU A 116 7.60 -6.18 3.90
C LEU A 116 6.84 -5.07 3.19
N ARG A 117 5.58 -4.84 3.58
CA ARG A 117 4.68 -3.92 2.88
C ARG A 117 3.74 -3.23 3.84
N MET A 118 3.57 -1.90 3.68
CA MET A 118 2.68 -1.10 4.52
C MET A 118 1.75 -0.23 3.67
N TYR A 119 0.51 -0.13 4.11
CA TYR A 119 -0.52 0.72 3.50
C TYR A 119 -1.08 1.68 4.54
N ASN A 120 -1.13 2.96 4.19
CA ASN A 120 -1.53 4.03 5.10
C ASN A 120 -2.64 4.85 4.46
N TYR A 121 -3.76 4.97 5.15
CA TYR A 121 -4.92 5.73 4.69
C TYR A 121 -5.37 6.71 5.76
N PHE A 122 -5.50 7.98 5.39
CA PHE A 122 -6.00 9.03 6.26
C PHE A 122 -6.65 10.14 5.43
N ALA A 123 -7.58 10.88 6.01
CA ALA A 123 -8.34 11.90 5.29
C ALA A 123 -7.53 13.18 5.04
N ALA A 124 -7.90 13.91 3.98
CA ALA A 124 -7.43 15.26 3.66
C ALA A 124 -5.89 15.38 3.59
N ILE A 125 -5.22 14.43 2.94
CA ILE A 125 -3.75 14.28 2.89
C ILE A 125 -3.00 15.57 2.51
N ASN A 126 -3.57 16.41 1.65
CA ASN A 126 -2.99 17.68 1.18
C ASN A 126 -3.45 18.90 1.97
N SER A 127 -4.22 18.74 3.05
CA SER A 127 -4.70 19.87 3.87
C SER A 127 -3.57 20.44 4.72
N GLY A 128 -3.59 21.76 4.94
CA GLY A 128 -2.54 22.49 5.63
C GLY A 128 -1.49 23.07 4.70
N GLU A 129 -0.63 23.93 5.24
CA GLU A 129 0.44 24.62 4.51
C GLU A 129 1.79 24.44 5.20
N GLY A 130 2.87 24.53 4.44
CA GLY A 130 4.23 24.37 4.96
C GLY A 130 4.39 23.03 5.67
N ASP A 131 4.94 23.04 6.87
CA ASP A 131 5.13 21.83 7.68
C ASP A 131 3.83 21.34 8.36
N ALA A 132 2.78 22.18 8.37
CA ALA A 132 1.46 21.81 8.87
C ALA A 132 0.65 20.97 7.84
N GLU A 133 1.16 20.77 6.63
CA GLU A 133 0.54 19.86 5.67
C GLU A 133 0.45 18.44 6.24
N ARG A 134 -0.73 17.84 6.14
CA ARG A 134 -1.04 16.59 6.82
C ARG A 134 -0.13 15.43 6.39
N TYR A 135 0.24 15.35 5.13
CA TYR A 135 1.22 14.33 4.69
C TYR A 135 2.57 14.48 5.39
N LYS A 136 3.05 15.73 5.57
CA LYS A 136 4.32 16.00 6.29
C LYS A 136 4.20 15.70 7.78
N GLN A 137 3.04 15.97 8.39
CA GLN A 137 2.76 15.57 9.78
C GLN A 137 2.76 14.06 9.94
N PHE A 138 2.13 13.32 9.00
CA PHE A 138 2.18 11.86 8.98
C PHE A 138 3.62 11.36 8.88
N CYS A 139 4.44 11.89 7.98
CA CYS A 139 5.84 11.50 7.84
C CYS A 139 6.64 11.75 9.11
N SER A 140 6.43 12.88 9.77
CA SER A 140 7.09 13.22 11.06
C SER A 140 6.70 12.26 12.17
N GLY A 141 5.42 11.97 12.33
CA GLY A 141 4.94 11.00 13.32
C GLY A 141 5.46 9.59 13.05
N ARG A 142 5.43 9.16 11.79
CA ARG A 142 5.97 7.85 11.38
C ARG A 142 7.46 7.72 11.67
N ALA A 143 8.25 8.75 11.38
CA ALA A 143 9.68 8.75 11.67
C ALA A 143 9.97 8.58 13.17
N LEU A 144 9.16 9.19 14.05
CA LEU A 144 9.26 9.00 15.49
C LEU A 144 8.93 7.57 15.92
N GLY A 145 7.85 6.99 15.39
CA GLY A 145 7.41 5.64 15.75
C GLY A 145 8.33 4.54 15.23
N PHE A 146 9.10 4.80 14.16
CA PHE A 146 10.07 3.84 13.61
C PHE A 146 11.44 3.83 14.30
N LYS A 147 11.68 4.68 15.29
CA LYS A 147 12.99 4.78 15.97
C LYS A 147 13.51 3.47 16.55
N ALA A 148 12.63 2.54 16.89
CA ALA A 148 13.01 1.23 17.43
C ALA A 148 13.50 0.25 16.36
N LEU A 149 13.18 0.47 15.08
CA LEU A 149 13.60 -0.42 13.98
C LEU A 149 15.03 -0.10 13.54
N PRO A 150 15.81 -1.13 13.12
CA PRO A 150 17.14 -0.91 12.59
C PRO A 150 17.12 -0.01 11.35
N ASP A 151 18.07 0.91 11.26
CA ASP A 151 18.28 1.72 10.06
C ASP A 151 18.50 0.81 8.83
N ARG A 152 17.86 1.18 7.70
CA ARG A 152 17.98 0.56 6.36
C ARG A 152 17.07 -0.61 6.01
N SER A 153 16.15 -1.02 6.87
CA SER A 153 15.13 -2.03 6.52
C SER A 153 13.74 -1.44 6.32
N TRP A 154 13.66 -0.30 5.62
CA TRP A 154 12.37 0.34 5.34
C TRP A 154 11.51 -0.54 4.44
N PRO A 155 10.28 -0.89 4.85
CA PRO A 155 9.36 -1.65 4.02
C PRO A 155 8.93 -0.86 2.78
N ALA A 156 8.45 -1.55 1.77
CA ALA A 156 7.69 -0.89 0.72
C ALA A 156 6.40 -0.29 1.31
N ALA A 157 6.02 0.92 0.90
CA ALA A 157 4.85 1.59 1.48
C ALA A 157 4.08 2.44 0.48
N THR A 158 2.77 2.60 0.77
CA THR A 158 1.84 3.52 0.10
C THR A 158 1.18 4.39 1.16
N ALA A 159 1.01 5.68 0.89
CA ALA A 159 0.28 6.61 1.74
C ALA A 159 -0.71 7.42 0.89
N ILE A 160 -1.99 7.21 1.15
CA ILE A 160 -3.10 7.67 0.31
C ILE A 160 -4.11 8.46 1.13
N GLY A 161 -4.60 9.54 0.53
CA GLY A 161 -5.65 10.37 1.09
C GLY A 161 -7.04 9.82 0.82
N ARG A 162 -7.81 9.60 1.89
CA ARG A 162 -9.25 9.39 1.73
C ARG A 162 -9.94 10.73 1.48
N GLN A 163 -10.98 10.70 0.65
CA GLN A 163 -11.77 11.88 0.29
C GLN A 163 -12.96 12.10 1.23
N ASP A 164 -13.04 11.33 2.32
CA ASP A 164 -14.01 11.51 3.40
C ASP A 164 -13.52 12.51 4.48
N HIS A 165 -14.34 12.73 5.49
CA HIS A 165 -14.00 13.58 6.64
C HIS A 165 -13.64 12.81 7.90
N ASN A 166 -13.55 11.47 7.82
CA ASN A 166 -13.22 10.62 8.95
C ASN A 166 -11.75 10.80 9.36
N ARG A 167 -11.52 11.32 10.57
CA ARG A 167 -10.20 11.59 11.13
C ARG A 167 -9.60 10.34 11.80
N GLN A 168 -9.57 9.26 11.06
CA GLN A 168 -8.96 8.01 11.49
C GLN A 168 -7.75 7.69 10.61
N LEU A 169 -6.60 7.48 11.22
CA LEU A 169 -5.46 6.84 10.56
C LEU A 169 -5.68 5.33 10.54
N GLN A 170 -5.64 4.75 9.35
CA GLN A 170 -5.62 3.31 9.15
C GLN A 170 -4.26 2.89 8.59
N VAL A 171 -3.64 1.91 9.25
CA VAL A 171 -2.42 1.25 8.76
C VAL A 171 -2.67 -0.24 8.73
N TYR A 172 -2.41 -0.89 7.59
CA TYR A 172 -2.30 -2.34 7.55
C TYR A 172 -1.02 -2.75 6.83
N TRP A 173 -0.50 -3.94 7.17
CA TRP A 173 0.81 -4.36 6.70
C TRP A 173 0.92 -5.87 6.52
N LEU A 174 1.96 -6.26 5.77
CA LEU A 174 2.46 -7.62 5.66
C LEU A 174 3.85 -7.69 6.27
N ALA A 175 4.09 -8.70 7.09
CA ALA A 175 5.39 -9.05 7.64
C ALA A 175 5.70 -10.53 7.41
N SER A 176 6.96 -10.92 7.54
CA SER A 176 7.45 -12.30 7.39
C SER A 176 8.53 -12.62 8.43
N ASP A 177 8.77 -13.90 8.65
CA ASP A 177 9.95 -14.42 9.37
C ASP A 177 11.22 -14.40 8.49
N GLU A 178 11.07 -14.29 7.17
CA GLU A 178 12.16 -14.10 6.24
C GLU A 178 12.32 -12.64 5.82
N PRO A 179 13.56 -12.11 5.72
CA PRO A 179 13.78 -10.74 5.29
C PRO A 179 13.49 -10.56 3.80
N GLY A 180 12.81 -9.47 3.45
CA GLY A 180 12.79 -8.99 2.08
C GLY A 180 14.04 -8.18 1.75
N ARG A 181 14.36 -8.04 0.47
CA ARG A 181 15.42 -7.15 -0.02
C ARG A 181 14.83 -5.83 -0.49
N PRO A 182 15.10 -4.70 0.17
CA PRO A 182 14.62 -3.39 -0.28
C PRO A 182 15.25 -3.02 -1.62
N LEU A 183 14.44 -2.45 -2.50
CA LEU A 183 14.86 -1.98 -3.82
C LEU A 183 14.57 -0.49 -3.97
N GLU A 184 15.52 0.22 -4.56
CA GLU A 184 15.37 1.60 -4.96
C GLU A 184 15.26 1.72 -6.48
N ASN A 185 14.60 2.78 -6.95
CA ASN A 185 14.42 3.02 -8.38
C ASN A 185 15.58 3.86 -8.92
N PRO A 186 16.32 3.39 -9.92
CA PRO A 186 17.43 4.17 -10.51
C PRO A 186 17.02 5.54 -11.07
N ARG A 187 15.73 5.74 -11.37
CA ARG A 187 15.18 6.99 -11.88
C ARG A 187 14.78 7.98 -10.77
N GLN A 188 14.82 7.56 -9.51
CA GLN A 188 14.32 8.34 -8.38
C GLN A 188 15.36 8.45 -7.27
N VAL A 189 15.35 9.56 -6.56
CA VAL A 189 16.06 9.66 -5.27
C VAL A 189 15.33 8.82 -4.25
N SER A 190 16.06 8.08 -3.41
CA SER A 190 15.47 7.33 -2.29
C SER A 190 14.63 8.25 -1.41
N ALA A 191 13.43 7.81 -1.05
CA ALA A 191 12.45 8.67 -0.36
C ALA A 191 13.01 9.24 0.97
N PHE A 192 13.79 8.46 1.68
CA PHE A 192 14.44 8.84 2.95
C PHE A 192 15.62 9.84 2.77
N HIS A 193 15.98 10.20 1.53
CA HIS A 193 16.94 11.26 1.18
C HIS A 193 16.27 12.50 0.57
N TYR A 194 14.96 12.61 0.64
CA TYR A 194 14.26 13.77 0.08
C TYR A 194 14.64 15.04 0.81
N PRO A 195 14.81 16.16 0.07
CA PRO A 195 15.19 17.45 0.65
C PRO A 195 14.11 18.03 1.56
N ARG A 196 14.53 18.95 2.45
CA ARG A 196 13.72 19.58 3.50
C ARG A 196 12.39 20.19 3.00
N GLN A 197 12.31 20.61 1.74
CA GLN A 197 11.09 21.14 1.14
C GLN A 197 9.90 20.16 1.21
N TYR A 198 10.17 18.83 1.30
CA TYR A 198 9.14 17.79 1.41
C TYR A 198 8.73 17.47 2.86
N GLY A 199 9.27 18.20 3.83
CA GLY A 199 8.88 18.10 5.23
C GLY A 199 10.05 18.05 6.20
N PRO A 200 9.77 18.16 7.50
CA PRO A 200 10.79 18.08 8.57
C PRO A 200 11.44 16.70 8.66
N ALA A 201 10.68 15.64 8.34
CA ALA A 201 11.16 14.27 8.24
C ALA A 201 10.87 13.73 6.83
N PRO A 202 11.87 13.15 6.15
CA PRO A 202 11.64 12.51 4.87
C PRO A 202 10.75 11.28 5.01
N PRO A 203 10.08 10.84 3.93
CA PRO A 203 9.32 9.59 3.96
C PRO A 203 10.24 8.37 4.12
N HIS A 204 9.95 7.50 5.09
CA HIS A 204 10.74 6.30 5.37
C HIS A 204 10.14 5.07 4.69
N PHE A 205 10.48 4.80 3.44
CA PHE A 205 10.06 3.61 2.69
C PHE A 205 11.04 3.30 1.57
N SER A 206 11.12 2.02 1.17
CA SER A 206 11.79 1.57 -0.05
C SER A 206 10.83 1.61 -1.23
N ARG A 207 11.34 1.79 -2.44
CA ARG A 207 10.51 1.81 -3.66
C ARG A 207 9.83 0.48 -3.96
N ALA A 208 10.47 -0.63 -3.58
CA ALA A 208 9.87 -1.95 -3.53
C ALA A 208 10.56 -2.81 -2.47
N MET A 209 9.92 -3.93 -2.16
CA MET A 209 10.49 -5.01 -1.38
C MET A 209 10.47 -6.28 -2.23
N GLN A 210 11.64 -6.82 -2.54
CA GLN A 210 11.75 -8.13 -3.18
C GLN A 210 11.62 -9.21 -2.13
N VAL A 211 10.75 -10.17 -2.39
CA VAL A 211 10.51 -11.37 -1.59
C VAL A 211 10.79 -12.61 -2.43
N ALA A 212 10.82 -13.79 -1.82
CA ALA A 212 11.12 -15.04 -2.54
C ALA A 212 10.30 -15.22 -3.82
N ASP A 213 8.99 -14.96 -3.75
CA ASP A 213 8.05 -15.20 -4.84
C ASP A 213 7.72 -13.95 -5.68
N GLY A 214 8.48 -12.86 -5.55
CA GLY A 214 8.18 -11.67 -6.34
C GLY A 214 8.59 -10.35 -5.72
N MET A 215 7.78 -9.33 -5.97
CA MET A 215 8.08 -7.96 -5.58
C MET A 215 6.82 -7.22 -5.12
N LEU A 216 6.91 -6.57 -3.96
CA LEU A 216 5.88 -5.69 -3.40
C LEU A 216 6.29 -4.24 -3.69
N ILE A 217 5.59 -3.57 -4.58
CA ILE A 217 5.97 -2.24 -5.09
C ILE A 217 5.18 -1.16 -4.36
N SER A 218 5.89 -0.15 -3.87
CA SER A 218 5.33 1.03 -3.20
C SER A 218 4.46 1.86 -4.13
N GLY A 219 3.65 2.73 -3.55
CA GLY A 219 2.97 3.79 -4.28
C GLY A 219 3.96 4.54 -5.17
N THR A 220 3.73 4.47 -6.48
CA THR A 220 4.56 5.03 -7.53
C THR A 220 3.76 6.06 -8.29
N ALA A 221 4.20 7.30 -8.27
CA ALA A 221 3.60 8.43 -8.96
C ALA A 221 4.54 8.98 -10.04
N SER A 222 4.11 10.03 -10.73
CA SER A 222 4.89 10.74 -11.75
C SER A 222 6.01 11.56 -11.11
N VAL A 223 7.05 10.86 -10.63
CA VAL A 223 8.21 11.46 -9.95
C VAL A 223 9.50 11.01 -10.64
N LEU A 224 10.36 11.97 -10.98
CA LEU A 224 11.71 11.74 -11.47
C LEU A 224 12.71 12.45 -10.52
N GLY A 225 13.77 11.75 -10.12
CA GLY A 225 14.57 12.23 -9.00
C GLY A 225 13.70 12.34 -7.73
N HIS A 226 13.51 13.52 -7.21
CA HIS A 226 12.59 13.81 -6.11
C HIS A 226 11.40 14.69 -6.53
N SER A 227 11.37 15.19 -7.77
CA SER A 227 10.40 16.18 -8.25
C SER A 227 9.22 15.51 -8.94
N SER A 228 8.02 16.08 -8.75
CA SER A 228 6.82 15.71 -9.53
C SER A 228 6.98 16.22 -10.98
N HIS A 229 6.52 15.39 -11.90
CA HIS A 229 6.54 15.70 -13.34
C HIS A 229 5.14 15.66 -13.92
N HIS A 230 4.93 16.42 -15.00
CA HIS A 230 3.69 16.48 -15.77
C HIS A 230 2.48 16.92 -14.92
N PRO A 231 2.54 18.08 -14.22
CA PRO A 231 1.37 18.59 -13.51
C PRO A 231 0.21 18.76 -14.49
N ASP A 232 -1.00 18.45 -14.05
CA ASP A 232 -2.26 18.56 -14.80
C ASP A 232 -2.36 17.72 -16.09
N ASP A 233 -1.37 16.86 -16.38
CA ASP A 233 -1.35 15.97 -17.56
C ASP A 233 -1.45 14.49 -17.12
N LEU A 234 -2.68 13.98 -17.01
CA LEU A 234 -2.92 12.61 -16.57
C LEU A 234 -2.31 11.55 -17.50
N PRO A 235 -2.41 11.63 -18.84
CA PRO A 235 -1.71 10.72 -19.75
C PRO A 235 -0.20 10.68 -19.53
N ALA A 236 0.44 11.82 -19.44
CA ALA A 236 1.89 11.90 -19.24
C ALA A 236 2.31 11.40 -17.85
N GLN A 237 1.49 11.63 -16.81
CA GLN A 237 1.71 11.04 -15.47
C GLN A 237 1.61 9.50 -15.52
N LEU A 238 0.65 8.95 -16.24
CA LEU A 238 0.53 7.49 -16.41
C LEU A 238 1.75 6.91 -17.12
N ASP A 239 2.23 7.54 -18.19
CA ASP A 239 3.44 7.10 -18.90
C ASP A 239 4.68 7.14 -18.01
N GLU A 240 4.83 8.20 -17.20
CA GLU A 240 5.95 8.31 -16.26
C GLU A 240 5.90 7.23 -15.18
N ILE A 241 4.72 6.94 -14.66
CA ILE A 241 4.51 5.84 -13.70
C ILE A 241 4.89 4.49 -14.33
N LEU A 242 4.44 4.21 -15.55
CA LEU A 242 4.76 2.95 -16.23
C LEU A 242 6.27 2.81 -16.48
N ARG A 243 6.96 3.90 -16.84
CA ARG A 243 8.42 3.92 -16.94
C ARG A 243 9.10 3.66 -15.58
N ASN A 244 8.59 4.25 -14.50
CA ASN A 244 9.11 4.02 -13.14
C ASN A 244 8.90 2.57 -12.69
N LEU A 245 7.72 2.00 -12.93
CA LEU A 245 7.43 0.60 -12.62
C LEU A 245 8.30 -0.36 -13.43
N ALA A 246 8.53 -0.09 -14.71
CA ALA A 246 9.41 -0.90 -15.57
C ALA A 246 10.85 -0.87 -15.09
N SER A 247 11.38 0.33 -14.77
CA SER A 247 12.73 0.52 -14.24
C SER A 247 12.93 -0.24 -12.92
N LEU A 248 11.96 -0.17 -12.04
CA LEU A 248 12.00 -0.86 -10.74
C LEU A 248 11.98 -2.38 -10.88
N ARG A 249 11.13 -2.92 -11.77
CA ARG A 249 11.12 -4.36 -12.07
C ARG A 249 12.45 -4.83 -12.66
N GLN A 250 13.05 -4.04 -13.55
CA GLN A 250 14.37 -4.34 -14.10
C GLN A 250 15.45 -4.37 -13.00
N ALA A 251 15.44 -3.41 -12.08
CA ALA A 251 16.35 -3.38 -10.93
C ALA A 251 16.17 -4.60 -10.00
N GLY A 252 14.94 -5.14 -9.91
CA GLY A 252 14.61 -6.36 -9.17
C GLY A 252 14.88 -7.68 -9.93
N GLY A 253 15.34 -7.61 -11.18
CA GLY A 253 15.54 -8.81 -12.00
C GLY A 253 14.26 -9.35 -12.67
N HIS A 254 13.17 -8.56 -12.69
CA HIS A 254 11.88 -8.91 -13.28
C HIS A 254 11.48 -7.93 -14.40
N PRO A 255 12.22 -7.88 -15.54
CA PRO A 255 12.04 -6.83 -16.55
C PRO A 255 10.69 -6.87 -17.27
N VAL A 256 10.06 -8.02 -17.37
CA VAL A 256 8.79 -8.21 -18.08
C VAL A 256 7.75 -8.79 -17.13
N PRO A 257 6.48 -8.36 -17.15
CA PRO A 257 5.39 -9.08 -16.50
C PRO A 257 5.36 -10.50 -17.04
N ASN A 258 5.42 -11.47 -16.16
CA ASN A 258 5.47 -12.87 -16.55
C ASN A 258 4.16 -13.29 -17.22
N PRO A 259 4.14 -13.70 -18.50
CA PRO A 259 2.91 -14.07 -19.19
C PRO A 259 2.31 -15.40 -18.71
N GLY A 260 3.06 -16.21 -17.97
CA GLY A 260 2.59 -17.54 -17.51
C GLY A 260 2.46 -17.67 -15.99
N GLY A 261 2.82 -16.64 -15.20
CA GLY A 261 2.77 -16.67 -13.74
C GLY A 261 1.49 -16.07 -13.15
N ARG A 262 1.38 -16.11 -11.84
CA ARG A 262 0.35 -15.42 -11.04
C ARG A 262 0.51 -13.92 -11.18
N GLY A 263 0.31 -13.35 -12.25
CA GLY A 263 0.33 -12.01 -12.77
C GLY A 263 0.72 -10.84 -11.87
N THR A 264 0.78 -9.68 -12.48
CA THR A 264 0.91 -8.40 -11.79
C THR A 264 -0.47 -7.90 -11.35
N LEU A 265 -0.60 -7.52 -10.09
CA LEU A 265 -1.78 -6.85 -9.54
C LEU A 265 -1.44 -5.37 -9.35
N LEU A 266 -2.26 -4.47 -9.90
CA LEU A 266 -2.09 -3.03 -9.74
C LEU A 266 -3.25 -2.46 -8.93
N LYS A 267 -2.95 -1.58 -8.00
CA LYS A 267 -3.91 -0.73 -7.32
C LYS A 267 -3.67 0.71 -7.75
N ILE A 268 -4.65 1.29 -8.41
CA ILE A 268 -4.58 2.61 -9.01
C ILE A 268 -5.41 3.55 -8.14
N TYR A 269 -4.78 4.58 -7.62
CA TYR A 269 -5.40 5.65 -6.84
C TYR A 269 -5.56 6.87 -7.74
N LEU A 270 -6.78 7.32 -7.94
CA LEU A 270 -7.14 8.35 -8.92
C LEU A 270 -7.87 9.50 -8.24
N ARG A 271 -7.36 10.71 -8.43
CA ARG A 271 -7.92 11.92 -7.80
C ARG A 271 -9.27 12.30 -8.38
N ASP A 272 -9.42 12.31 -9.69
CA ASP A 272 -10.69 12.58 -10.38
C ASP A 272 -11.37 11.28 -10.82
N ALA A 273 -12.41 10.88 -10.10
CA ALA A 273 -13.18 9.68 -10.39
C ALA A 273 -13.75 9.62 -11.82
N ARG A 274 -14.01 10.78 -12.44
CA ARG A 274 -14.53 10.88 -13.80
C ARG A 274 -13.55 10.34 -14.86
N ALA A 275 -12.26 10.35 -14.57
CA ALA A 275 -11.22 9.85 -15.46
C ALA A 275 -11.03 8.31 -15.39
N ALA A 276 -11.79 7.58 -14.56
CA ALA A 276 -11.58 6.15 -14.33
C ALA A 276 -11.68 5.31 -15.62
N GLY A 277 -12.65 5.60 -16.48
CA GLY A 277 -12.80 4.92 -17.77
C GLY A 277 -11.62 5.16 -18.72
N PHE A 278 -11.12 6.40 -18.76
CA PHE A 278 -9.92 6.74 -19.52
C PHE A 278 -8.70 5.97 -19.00
N VAL A 279 -8.44 6.01 -17.68
CA VAL A 279 -7.31 5.31 -17.05
C VAL A 279 -7.35 3.81 -17.33
N ALA A 280 -8.52 3.18 -17.18
CA ALA A 280 -8.69 1.77 -17.47
C ALA A 280 -8.38 1.42 -18.94
N SER A 281 -8.87 2.20 -19.88
CA SER A 281 -8.61 2.00 -21.32
C SER A 281 -7.15 2.25 -21.66
N TYR A 282 -6.55 3.29 -21.08
CA TYR A 282 -5.15 3.65 -21.26
C TYR A 282 -4.20 2.54 -20.82
N LEU A 283 -4.44 1.96 -19.64
CA LEU A 283 -3.64 0.87 -19.11
C LEU A 283 -3.85 -0.44 -19.89
N ARG A 284 -5.08 -0.77 -20.28
CA ARG A 284 -5.35 -1.97 -21.10
C ARG A 284 -4.67 -1.94 -22.46
N ALA A 285 -4.49 -0.77 -23.06
CA ALA A 285 -3.76 -0.62 -24.32
C ALA A 285 -2.23 -0.79 -24.19
N ARG A 286 -1.68 -0.70 -22.99
CA ARG A 286 -0.23 -0.68 -22.72
C ARG A 286 0.29 -1.85 -21.88
N LEU A 287 -0.59 -2.51 -21.14
CA LEU A 287 -0.24 -3.61 -20.26
C LEU A 287 -0.69 -4.94 -20.84
N PRO A 288 0.05 -6.03 -20.58
CA PRO A 288 -0.39 -7.38 -20.95
C PRO A 288 -1.79 -7.69 -20.39
N ALA A 289 -2.59 -8.47 -21.15
CA ALA A 289 -3.98 -8.75 -20.80
C ALA A 289 -4.18 -9.44 -19.45
N GLN A 290 -3.18 -10.19 -18.99
CA GLN A 290 -3.19 -10.89 -17.70
C GLN A 290 -2.96 -9.97 -16.49
N VAL A 291 -2.51 -8.73 -16.68
CA VAL A 291 -2.36 -7.76 -15.59
C VAL A 291 -3.75 -7.39 -15.06
N GLN A 292 -3.98 -7.69 -13.80
CA GLN A 292 -5.21 -7.31 -13.11
C GLN A 292 -5.02 -5.95 -12.44
N PHE A 293 -6.07 -5.13 -12.45
CA PHE A 293 -6.02 -3.86 -11.74
C PHE A 293 -7.37 -3.45 -11.15
N LEU A 294 -7.28 -2.64 -10.10
CA LEU A 294 -8.37 -2.03 -9.37
C LEU A 294 -8.16 -0.51 -9.36
N VAL A 295 -9.17 0.26 -9.73
CA VAL A 295 -9.15 1.73 -9.69
C VAL A 295 -9.98 2.23 -8.52
N LEU A 296 -9.36 3.02 -7.66
CA LEU A 296 -9.93 3.59 -6.44
C LEU A 296 -9.91 5.11 -6.51
N GLY A 297 -10.97 5.76 -6.04
CA GLY A 297 -11.01 7.21 -5.87
C GLY A 297 -10.22 7.60 -4.63
N ALA A 298 -9.23 8.50 -4.77
CA ALA A 298 -8.34 8.85 -3.68
C ALA A 298 -7.56 10.14 -3.94
N ASP A 299 -7.06 10.79 -2.89
CA ASP A 299 -6.08 11.85 -2.99
C ASP A 299 -4.65 11.32 -2.89
N ILE A 300 -3.74 11.93 -3.64
CA ILE A 300 -2.34 11.56 -3.70
C ILE A 300 -1.51 12.47 -2.78
N CYS A 301 -0.35 12.01 -2.34
CA CYS A 301 0.50 12.69 -1.35
C CYS A 301 0.97 14.10 -1.75
N ARG A 302 0.93 14.48 -3.03
CA ARG A 302 1.21 15.83 -3.53
C ARG A 302 0.05 16.33 -4.38
N ARG A 303 -0.24 17.61 -4.31
CA ARG A 303 -1.42 18.23 -4.93
C ARG A 303 -1.43 18.13 -6.46
N GLU A 304 -0.25 18.24 -7.09
CA GLU A 304 -0.05 18.17 -8.53
C GLU A 304 -0.09 16.74 -9.11
N LEU A 305 -0.08 15.71 -8.26
CA LEU A 305 -0.20 14.33 -8.68
C LEU A 305 -1.66 13.93 -8.81
N LEU A 306 -2.04 13.45 -9.98
CA LEU A 306 -3.40 13.07 -10.34
C LEU A 306 -3.67 11.58 -10.13
N VAL A 307 -2.61 10.77 -10.17
CA VAL A 307 -2.68 9.32 -10.10
C VAL A 307 -1.44 8.73 -9.43
N GLU A 308 -1.62 7.65 -8.69
CA GLU A 308 -0.57 6.83 -8.10
C GLU A 308 -0.90 5.36 -8.31
N ILE A 309 0.11 4.52 -8.52
CA ILE A 309 -0.07 3.07 -8.70
C ILE A 309 0.85 2.34 -7.73
N ASP A 310 0.29 1.47 -6.90
CA ASP A 310 1.06 0.44 -6.23
C ASP A 310 0.85 -0.93 -6.90
N ALA A 311 1.78 -1.84 -6.69
CA ALA A 311 1.71 -3.11 -7.35
C ALA A 311 2.24 -4.27 -6.50
N VAL A 312 1.73 -5.45 -6.82
CA VAL A 312 2.33 -6.73 -6.45
C VAL A 312 2.68 -7.44 -7.75
N HIS A 313 3.96 -7.79 -7.91
CA HIS A 313 4.42 -8.60 -9.01
C HIS A 313 4.86 -9.96 -8.47
N LEU A 314 4.09 -11.01 -8.78
CA LEU A 314 4.40 -12.37 -8.34
C LEU A 314 5.25 -13.07 -9.40
N GLY A 315 6.37 -13.65 -8.98
CA GLY A 315 7.21 -14.51 -9.80
C GLY A 315 6.54 -15.85 -10.11
N HIS A 316 7.21 -16.69 -10.84
CA HIS A 316 6.83 -18.08 -10.98
C HIS A 316 7.03 -18.77 -9.63
N GLY A 317 5.97 -19.25 -9.01
CA GLY A 317 6.13 -20.35 -8.09
C GLY A 317 6.64 -21.53 -8.90
N GLY A 318 7.81 -22.02 -8.54
CA GLY A 318 8.39 -23.22 -9.12
C GLY A 318 7.55 -24.45 -8.83
#